data_149610d0e5d2c970b8fde52be5ae4366
#
_entry.id   149610d0e5d2c970b8fde52be5ae4366
#
_cell.length_a   1.000
_cell.length_b   1.000
_cell.length_c   1.000
_cell.angle_alpha   90.00
_cell.angle_beta   90.00
_cell.angle_gamma   90.00
#
_symmetry.space_group_name_H-M   'P 1'
#
loop_
_entity.id
_entity.type
_entity.pdbx_description
1 polymer ?
#
loop_
_entity_poly.entity_id
_entity_poly.type
_entity_poly.pdbx_seq_one_letter_code
_entity_poly.pdbx_strand_id
1 'polypeptide(L)'
;MRASGILLHISSLPSPHGIGTMGAAAKDFVDFLVKAGQAYWQILPVCPTSYGDSPYQSFSTFAGNPYFIDLDLLAKAGLLQPEEYESIDWESTPGCVNYGALYQKRYAVLHKACARLLAAPPADYADFLAKNAFWLPDYALFMALKDAHNGVCWQQWEEPLRRREPETLAAARAKYAADIDFWQAVQYLFYTQWHDLKAYANAQGIEIIGDLPIYVAEDSVDVWSCPQEFQLDENLVPTEVAGCPPDGFSATGQLWGNPLFDWDAMAANGYAWWVRRIRHLCGIYDVLRIDHFRGFAGYYAIPYGDKTAENGRWRTGPGYALFAAVKKELGSPRIIAEDLGFLTDDVRALLKECAYPGMKVLEFAFDSRDGGDYRPHSYPTNCIAYTGTHDNEPVDGWFGTALPGDIERAIQYLNLTKEEGMNWGMMRGIWSSVADLAVVQAQDVLGLGHEARMNTPATLGGNWCWRALPGAFTPELAQKLHDAMELYGRLPEEPAETEKSEGAEKAAEPKT
;
A
#
# COMPACT_ATOMS: atom_id res chain seq x y z
N MET A 1 -1.13 9.66 22.36
CA MET A 1 -2.44 10.24 21.93
C MET A 1 -3.20 9.15 21.18
N ARG A 2 -4.50 9.01 21.41
CA ARG A 2 -5.33 8.04 20.68
C ARG A 2 -5.86 8.70 19.41
N ALA A 3 -5.73 8.02 18.27
CA ALA A 3 -6.15 8.53 16.96
C ALA A 3 -7.00 7.50 16.20
N SER A 4 -7.55 7.93 15.08
CA SER A 4 -8.28 7.04 14.16
C SER A 4 -7.95 7.33 12.69
N GLY A 5 -8.25 6.37 11.84
CA GLY A 5 -8.07 6.45 10.41
C GLY A 5 -9.03 5.55 9.64
N ILE A 6 -9.06 5.76 8.33
CA ILE A 6 -9.83 4.95 7.39
C ILE A 6 -8.91 4.32 6.36
N LEU A 7 -9.09 3.00 6.13
CA LEU A 7 -8.44 2.26 5.06
C LEU A 7 -9.28 2.38 3.78
N LEU A 8 -8.74 3.04 2.77
CA LEU A 8 -9.31 3.13 1.41
C LEU A 8 -8.19 3.27 0.40
N HIS A 9 -8.02 2.28 -0.48
CA HIS A 9 -6.98 2.35 -1.50
C HIS A 9 -7.30 3.41 -2.58
N ILE A 10 -6.27 3.96 -3.22
CA ILE A 10 -6.44 4.95 -4.30
C ILE A 10 -7.34 4.43 -5.42
N SER A 11 -7.16 3.15 -5.85
CA SER A 11 -7.99 2.52 -6.89
C SER A 11 -9.48 2.53 -6.56
N SER A 12 -9.84 2.58 -5.28
CA SER A 12 -11.22 2.51 -4.79
C SER A 12 -11.91 3.87 -4.67
N LEU A 13 -11.22 4.96 -4.96
CA LEU A 13 -11.83 6.29 -5.01
C LEU A 13 -12.84 6.41 -6.16
N PRO A 14 -13.93 7.19 -6.00
CA PRO A 14 -14.96 7.36 -7.01
C PRO A 14 -14.55 8.35 -8.12
N SER A 15 -13.30 8.26 -8.59
CA SER A 15 -12.79 9.09 -9.68
C SER A 15 -13.43 8.70 -11.02
N PRO A 16 -13.56 9.61 -11.99
CA PRO A 16 -13.91 9.26 -13.36
C PRO A 16 -12.81 8.41 -14.02
N HIS A 17 -13.04 8.00 -15.28
CA HIS A 17 -12.00 7.35 -16.12
C HIS A 17 -11.53 5.97 -15.64
N GLY A 18 -12.45 5.18 -15.06
CA GLY A 18 -12.31 3.73 -14.90
C GLY A 18 -11.66 3.23 -13.61
N ILE A 19 -10.93 4.07 -12.88
CA ILE A 19 -10.24 3.73 -11.63
C ILE A 19 -10.09 4.96 -10.75
N GLY A 20 -9.90 4.78 -9.45
CA GLY A 20 -9.54 5.86 -8.54
C GLY A 20 -8.18 6.47 -8.89
N THR A 21 -8.06 7.79 -8.79
CA THR A 21 -6.87 8.56 -9.16
C THR A 21 -6.52 9.62 -8.12
N MET A 22 -5.35 10.24 -8.26
CA MET A 22 -4.83 11.28 -7.36
C MET A 22 -5.43 12.67 -7.63
N GLY A 23 -6.63 12.73 -8.27
CA GLY A 23 -7.31 13.97 -8.65
C GLY A 23 -8.27 14.50 -7.59
N ALA A 24 -9.40 15.08 -8.07
CA ALA A 24 -10.39 15.72 -7.23
C ALA A 24 -10.98 14.76 -6.19
N ALA A 25 -11.37 13.53 -6.58
CA ALA A 25 -11.95 12.56 -5.67
C ALA A 25 -11.03 12.19 -4.50
N ALA A 26 -9.71 12.20 -4.68
CA ALA A 26 -8.76 11.98 -3.60
C ALA A 26 -8.72 13.15 -2.61
N LYS A 27 -8.80 14.40 -3.11
CA LYS A 27 -8.87 15.59 -2.24
C LYS A 27 -10.20 15.68 -1.51
N ASP A 28 -11.31 15.37 -2.19
CA ASP A 28 -12.64 15.29 -1.57
C ASP A 28 -12.67 14.25 -0.43
N PHE A 29 -11.97 13.12 -0.61
CA PHE A 29 -11.85 12.13 0.46
C PHE A 29 -10.98 12.62 1.63
N VAL A 30 -9.91 13.37 1.39
CA VAL A 30 -9.15 14.05 2.45
C VAL A 30 -10.04 15.02 3.22
N ASP A 31 -10.84 15.82 2.52
CA ASP A 31 -11.79 16.77 3.15
C ASP A 31 -12.85 16.05 3.98
N PHE A 32 -13.31 14.87 3.50
CA PHE A 32 -14.20 14.00 4.27
C PHE A 32 -13.53 13.51 5.56
N LEU A 33 -12.28 13.03 5.49
CA LEU A 33 -11.53 12.56 6.65
C LEU A 33 -11.37 13.65 7.72
N VAL A 34 -11.05 14.88 7.30
CA VAL A 34 -10.96 16.04 8.21
C VAL A 34 -12.28 16.27 8.92
N LYS A 35 -13.39 16.35 8.17
CA LYS A 35 -14.74 16.55 8.73
C LYS A 35 -15.17 15.41 9.64
N ALA A 36 -14.70 14.19 9.36
CA ALA A 36 -14.95 12.98 10.14
C ALA A 36 -14.05 12.85 11.37
N GLY A 37 -13.18 13.83 11.68
CA GLY A 37 -12.30 13.79 12.84
C GLY A 37 -11.23 12.71 12.75
N GLN A 38 -10.84 12.30 11.54
CA GLN A 38 -9.77 11.32 11.33
C GLN A 38 -8.40 11.99 11.29
N ALA A 39 -7.35 11.25 11.69
CA ALA A 39 -5.96 11.69 11.59
C ALA A 39 -5.20 10.95 10.48
N TYR A 40 -5.67 9.78 10.06
CA TYR A 40 -4.95 8.91 9.14
C TYR A 40 -5.80 8.45 7.97
N TRP A 41 -5.16 8.43 6.80
CA TRP A 41 -5.62 7.73 5.61
C TRP A 41 -4.69 6.55 5.35
N GLN A 42 -5.16 5.33 5.51
CA GLN A 42 -4.38 4.14 5.15
C GLN A 42 -4.69 3.70 3.73
N ILE A 43 -3.63 3.40 2.97
CA ILE A 43 -3.71 2.91 1.60
C ILE A 43 -2.88 1.63 1.45
N LEU A 44 -3.12 0.90 0.37
CA LEU A 44 -2.34 -0.26 -0.04
C LEU A 44 -1.12 0.18 -0.87
N PRO A 45 -0.19 -0.72 -1.26
CA PRO A 45 0.97 -0.34 -2.06
C PRO A 45 0.57 0.40 -3.33
N VAL A 46 1.21 1.53 -3.62
CA VAL A 46 0.94 2.34 -4.82
C VAL A 46 1.81 1.97 -6.02
N CYS A 47 2.48 0.82 -5.96
CA CYS A 47 3.34 0.33 -7.02
C CYS A 47 2.53 -0.17 -8.24
N PRO A 48 3.16 -0.25 -9.45
CA PRO A 48 2.52 -0.81 -10.63
C PRO A 48 2.05 -2.23 -10.39
N THR A 49 0.81 -2.55 -10.74
CA THR A 49 0.30 -3.92 -10.68
C THR A 49 0.82 -4.75 -11.85
N SER A 50 1.09 -6.04 -11.60
CA SER A 50 1.43 -7.03 -12.62
C SER A 50 0.23 -7.93 -12.93
N TYR A 51 0.46 -9.12 -13.45
CA TYR A 51 -0.58 -10.11 -13.69
C TYR A 51 -1.33 -10.44 -12.39
N GLY A 52 -2.68 -10.40 -12.46
CA GLY A 52 -3.55 -10.62 -11.31
C GLY A 52 -3.97 -9.36 -10.55
N ASP A 53 -3.53 -8.18 -11.03
CA ASP A 53 -3.94 -6.84 -10.57
C ASP A 53 -3.63 -6.53 -9.09
N SER A 54 -2.90 -7.43 -8.40
CA SER A 54 -2.54 -7.28 -7.00
C SER A 54 -1.49 -6.18 -6.80
N PRO A 55 -1.69 -5.23 -5.90
CA PRO A 55 -0.68 -4.25 -5.55
C PRO A 55 0.52 -4.87 -4.79
N TYR A 56 0.39 -6.12 -4.32
CA TYR A 56 1.47 -6.88 -3.65
C TYR A 56 2.33 -7.68 -4.64
N GLN A 57 1.91 -7.76 -5.91
CA GLN A 57 2.69 -8.34 -7.00
C GLN A 57 3.01 -7.24 -8.01
N SER A 58 4.14 -6.58 -7.84
CA SER A 58 4.50 -5.40 -8.61
C SER A 58 5.74 -5.62 -9.47
N PHE A 59 5.78 -4.95 -10.63
CA PHE A 59 6.98 -4.88 -11.47
C PHE A 59 8.13 -4.11 -10.82
N SER A 60 7.87 -3.29 -9.82
CA SER A 60 8.89 -2.52 -9.09
C SER A 60 8.41 -2.08 -7.72
N THR A 61 9.28 -2.21 -6.71
CA THR A 61 9.02 -1.70 -5.37
C THR A 61 9.21 -0.18 -5.23
N PHE A 62 9.80 0.47 -6.26
CA PHE A 62 10.10 1.91 -6.24
C PHE A 62 9.17 2.73 -7.15
N ALA A 63 8.64 2.13 -8.20
CA ALA A 63 7.81 2.83 -9.17
C ALA A 63 6.39 3.06 -8.66
N GLY A 64 5.76 4.15 -9.11
CA GLY A 64 4.35 4.42 -8.90
C GLY A 64 3.46 3.85 -10.00
N ASN A 65 2.23 3.49 -9.65
CA ASN A 65 1.26 2.89 -10.57
C ASN A 65 0.72 3.94 -11.57
N PRO A 66 0.96 3.77 -12.88
CA PRO A 66 0.50 4.71 -13.90
C PRO A 66 -1.02 4.89 -13.94
N TYR A 67 -1.78 3.90 -13.45
CA TYR A 67 -3.24 3.97 -13.43
C TYR A 67 -3.77 5.05 -12.47
N PHE A 68 -3.01 5.41 -11.44
CA PHE A 68 -3.42 6.43 -10.46
C PHE A 68 -3.16 7.87 -10.92
N ILE A 69 -2.47 8.06 -12.06
CA ILE A 69 -2.28 9.39 -12.66
C ILE A 69 -3.66 9.91 -13.10
N ASP A 70 -4.05 11.07 -12.59
CA ASP A 70 -5.32 11.70 -12.93
C ASP A 70 -5.24 12.42 -14.26
N LEU A 71 -6.18 12.12 -15.17
CA LEU A 71 -6.17 12.66 -16.54
C LEU A 71 -6.65 14.11 -16.59
N ASP A 72 -7.56 14.50 -15.68
CA ASP A 72 -8.06 15.87 -15.60
C ASP A 72 -6.96 16.83 -15.11
N LEU A 73 -6.09 16.35 -14.22
CA LEU A 73 -4.89 17.11 -13.82
C LEU A 73 -3.90 17.25 -14.97
N LEU A 74 -3.75 16.23 -15.82
CA LEU A 74 -2.91 16.32 -17.02
C LEU A 74 -3.50 17.32 -18.04
N ALA A 75 -4.83 17.36 -18.17
CA ALA A 75 -5.50 18.34 -19.02
C ALA A 75 -5.32 19.78 -18.49
N LYS A 76 -5.46 19.98 -17.18
CA LYS A 76 -5.19 21.28 -16.53
C LYS A 76 -3.74 21.74 -16.72
N ALA A 77 -2.80 20.81 -16.79
CA ALA A 77 -1.39 21.08 -17.08
C ALA A 77 -1.10 21.30 -18.58
N GLY A 78 -2.10 21.21 -19.46
CA GLY A 78 -1.95 21.36 -20.91
C GLY A 78 -1.32 20.14 -21.60
N LEU A 79 -1.19 19.02 -20.88
CA LEU A 79 -0.59 17.79 -21.40
C LEU A 79 -1.60 16.88 -22.13
N LEU A 80 -2.89 17.08 -21.90
CA LEU A 80 -3.99 16.41 -22.60
C LEU A 80 -5.05 17.43 -23.04
N GLN A 81 -5.84 17.05 -24.05
CA GLN A 81 -7.09 17.73 -24.39
C GLN A 81 -8.26 16.85 -23.94
N PRO A 82 -9.39 17.40 -23.48
CA PRO A 82 -10.55 16.63 -23.00
C PRO A 82 -11.03 15.58 -24.00
N GLU A 83 -11.02 15.90 -25.30
CA GLU A 83 -11.48 15.03 -26.38
C GLU A 83 -10.61 13.77 -26.53
N GLU A 84 -9.42 13.74 -25.92
CA GLU A 84 -8.49 12.63 -26.02
C GLU A 84 -8.75 11.52 -25.03
N TYR A 85 -9.59 11.77 -23.98
CA TYR A 85 -9.83 10.79 -22.92
C TYR A 85 -11.27 10.75 -22.37
N GLU A 86 -12.05 11.84 -22.45
CA GLU A 86 -13.40 11.88 -21.85
C GLU A 86 -14.38 10.91 -22.54
N SER A 87 -14.24 10.70 -23.85
CA SER A 87 -15.11 9.81 -24.62
C SER A 87 -14.72 8.34 -24.57
N ILE A 88 -13.63 8.00 -23.86
CA ILE A 88 -13.17 6.61 -23.77
C ILE A 88 -14.11 5.82 -22.86
N ASP A 89 -14.72 4.75 -23.39
CA ASP A 89 -15.37 3.75 -22.56
C ASP A 89 -14.33 2.89 -21.86
N TRP A 90 -14.21 3.06 -20.55
CA TRP A 90 -13.29 2.29 -19.71
C TRP A 90 -13.83 0.91 -19.35
N GLU A 91 -15.02 0.55 -19.84
CA GLU A 91 -15.68 -0.75 -19.59
C GLU A 91 -15.77 -1.11 -18.09
N SER A 92 -15.65 -0.11 -17.22
CA SER A 92 -15.80 -0.25 -15.78
C SER A 92 -17.23 0.07 -15.36
N THR A 93 -17.67 -0.55 -14.26
CA THR A 93 -18.87 -0.09 -13.57
C THR A 93 -18.50 1.00 -12.55
N PRO A 94 -19.47 1.81 -12.06
CA PRO A 94 -19.17 2.76 -11.01
C PRO A 94 -18.52 2.13 -9.77
N GLY A 95 -18.89 0.88 -9.42
CA GLY A 95 -18.41 0.18 -8.25
C GLY A 95 -17.25 -0.82 -8.49
N CYS A 96 -16.74 -0.95 -9.72
CA CYS A 96 -15.72 -1.97 -10.03
C CYS A 96 -14.77 -1.51 -11.14
N VAL A 97 -13.46 -1.70 -10.94
CA VAL A 97 -12.41 -1.45 -11.93
C VAL A 97 -12.37 -2.58 -12.96
N ASN A 98 -12.23 -2.23 -14.24
CA ASN A 98 -11.86 -3.18 -15.30
C ASN A 98 -10.38 -2.99 -15.69
N TYR A 99 -9.48 -3.74 -15.05
CA TYR A 99 -8.04 -3.64 -15.31
C TYR A 99 -7.65 -4.01 -16.75
N GLY A 100 -8.36 -4.95 -17.38
CA GLY A 100 -8.13 -5.31 -18.77
C GLY A 100 -8.35 -4.13 -19.73
N ALA A 101 -9.43 -3.36 -19.52
CA ALA A 101 -9.69 -2.15 -20.30
C ALA A 101 -8.67 -1.04 -20.01
N LEU A 102 -8.24 -0.89 -18.74
CA LEU A 102 -7.18 0.06 -18.39
C LEU A 102 -5.86 -0.30 -19.09
N TYR A 103 -5.46 -1.57 -19.06
CA TYR A 103 -4.25 -2.04 -19.72
C TYR A 103 -4.25 -1.73 -21.22
N GLN A 104 -5.39 -1.93 -21.89
CA GLN A 104 -5.52 -1.69 -23.33
C GLN A 104 -5.58 -0.21 -23.71
N LYS A 105 -6.17 0.64 -22.86
CA LYS A 105 -6.56 2.00 -23.26
C LYS A 105 -5.77 3.11 -22.56
N ARG A 106 -5.37 2.90 -21.28
CA ARG A 106 -4.77 3.95 -20.45
C ARG A 106 -3.43 4.42 -20.98
N TYR A 107 -2.58 3.49 -21.39
CA TYR A 107 -1.24 3.82 -21.89
C TYR A 107 -1.26 4.65 -23.17
N ALA A 108 -2.22 4.42 -24.06
CA ALA A 108 -2.38 5.23 -25.28
C ALA A 108 -2.65 6.72 -24.96
N VAL A 109 -3.37 7.01 -23.88
CA VAL A 109 -3.61 8.38 -23.39
C VAL A 109 -2.33 8.95 -22.76
N LEU A 110 -1.67 8.15 -21.91
CA LEU A 110 -0.43 8.57 -21.25
C LEU A 110 0.69 8.84 -22.25
N HIS A 111 0.79 8.09 -23.34
CA HIS A 111 1.75 8.38 -24.43
C HIS A 111 1.58 9.79 -25.01
N LYS A 112 0.35 10.27 -25.19
CA LYS A 112 0.10 11.63 -25.70
C LYS A 112 0.56 12.68 -24.68
N ALA A 113 0.25 12.49 -23.41
CA ALA A 113 0.68 13.39 -22.34
C ALA A 113 2.19 13.45 -22.21
N CYS A 114 2.86 12.29 -22.20
CA CYS A 114 4.31 12.19 -22.09
C CYS A 114 5.02 12.78 -23.32
N ALA A 115 4.48 12.59 -24.52
CA ALA A 115 5.05 13.21 -25.74
C ALA A 115 5.06 14.75 -25.65
N ARG A 116 3.99 15.36 -25.11
CA ARG A 116 3.94 16.82 -24.88
C ARG A 116 4.89 17.27 -23.77
N LEU A 117 4.96 16.50 -22.67
CA LEU A 117 5.89 16.78 -21.58
C LEU A 117 7.34 16.75 -22.07
N LEU A 118 7.71 15.72 -22.83
CA LEU A 118 9.09 15.55 -23.36
C LEU A 118 9.44 16.58 -24.44
N ALA A 119 8.46 17.11 -25.18
CA ALA A 119 8.69 18.19 -26.13
C ALA A 119 9.00 19.53 -25.45
N ALA A 120 8.52 19.74 -24.21
CA ALA A 120 8.78 20.93 -23.41
C ALA A 120 8.87 20.54 -21.91
N PRO A 121 10.00 19.88 -21.52
CA PRO A 121 10.13 19.37 -20.15
C PRO A 121 10.03 20.48 -19.10
N PRO A 122 9.33 20.25 -17.98
CA PRO A 122 9.33 21.16 -16.83
C PRO A 122 10.74 21.37 -16.26
N ALA A 123 10.97 22.49 -15.62
CA ALA A 123 12.30 22.87 -15.12
C ALA A 123 12.88 21.87 -14.10
N ASP A 124 12.03 21.20 -13.34
CA ASP A 124 12.38 20.22 -12.31
C ASP A 124 12.46 18.77 -12.83
N TYR A 125 12.16 18.54 -14.12
CA TYR A 125 12.22 17.19 -14.70
C TYR A 125 13.62 16.56 -14.60
N ALA A 126 14.66 17.33 -14.92
CA ALA A 126 16.03 16.87 -14.82
C ALA A 126 16.45 16.54 -13.38
N ASP A 127 15.99 17.34 -12.41
CA ASP A 127 16.21 17.10 -10.98
C ASP A 127 15.50 15.83 -10.52
N PHE A 128 14.29 15.58 -11.00
CA PHE A 128 13.57 14.33 -10.73
C PHE A 128 14.36 13.12 -11.23
N LEU A 129 14.85 13.13 -12.47
CA LEU A 129 15.67 12.05 -13.01
C LEU A 129 16.93 11.82 -12.18
N ALA A 130 17.62 12.89 -11.80
CA ALA A 130 18.83 12.81 -10.99
C ALA A 130 18.57 12.24 -9.59
N LYS A 131 17.51 12.67 -8.90
CA LYS A 131 17.11 12.16 -7.58
C LYS A 131 16.74 10.68 -7.61
N ASN A 132 16.20 10.19 -8.72
CA ASN A 132 15.71 8.81 -8.89
C ASN A 132 16.70 7.94 -9.69
N ALA A 133 17.92 8.40 -9.93
CA ALA A 133 18.93 7.70 -10.75
C ALA A 133 19.31 6.31 -10.21
N PHE A 134 19.00 5.99 -8.94
CA PHE A 134 19.32 4.72 -8.32
C PHE A 134 18.36 3.57 -8.68
N TRP A 135 17.20 3.86 -9.28
CA TRP A 135 16.19 2.86 -9.66
C TRP A 135 15.54 3.13 -11.03
N LEU A 136 15.25 4.40 -11.34
CA LEU A 136 14.41 4.78 -12.47
C LEU A 136 14.99 4.38 -13.85
N PRO A 137 16.32 4.47 -14.11
CA PRO A 137 16.89 4.04 -15.39
C PRO A 137 16.75 2.54 -15.65
N ASP A 138 16.85 1.69 -14.61
CA ASP A 138 16.66 0.25 -14.75
C ASP A 138 15.18 -0.11 -14.88
N TYR A 139 14.30 0.55 -14.13
CA TYR A 139 12.85 0.40 -14.27
C TYR A 139 12.37 0.76 -15.68
N ALA A 140 12.77 1.92 -16.19
CA ALA A 140 12.35 2.38 -17.50
C ALA A 140 12.85 1.45 -18.63
N LEU A 141 14.09 0.96 -18.52
CA LEU A 141 14.62 -0.05 -19.46
C LEU A 141 13.85 -1.38 -19.31
N PHE A 142 13.59 -1.85 -18.10
CA PHE A 142 12.84 -3.09 -17.86
C PHE A 142 11.46 -3.03 -18.50
N MET A 143 10.72 -1.94 -18.29
CA MET A 143 9.39 -1.76 -18.87
C MET A 143 9.43 -1.65 -20.39
N ALA A 144 10.39 -0.93 -20.97
CA ALA A 144 10.60 -0.87 -22.41
C ALA A 144 10.92 -2.24 -23.01
N LEU A 145 11.68 -3.07 -22.30
CA LEU A 145 11.94 -4.46 -22.71
C LEU A 145 10.68 -5.33 -22.55
N LYS A 146 9.90 -5.16 -21.48
CA LYS A 146 8.60 -5.84 -21.32
C LYS A 146 7.67 -5.57 -22.50
N ASP A 147 7.55 -4.31 -22.90
CA ASP A 147 6.74 -3.90 -24.05
C ASP A 147 7.25 -4.54 -25.36
N ALA A 148 8.56 -4.51 -25.59
CA ALA A 148 9.19 -5.11 -26.77
C ALA A 148 9.06 -6.63 -26.85
N HIS A 149 8.88 -7.30 -25.70
CA HIS A 149 8.70 -8.76 -25.58
C HIS A 149 7.25 -9.16 -25.30
N ASN A 150 6.27 -8.30 -25.61
CA ASN A 150 4.83 -8.57 -25.41
C ASN A 150 4.45 -8.96 -23.99
N GLY A 151 5.12 -8.38 -22.99
CA GLY A 151 4.82 -8.58 -21.57
C GLY A 151 5.29 -9.91 -20.97
N VAL A 152 6.01 -10.77 -21.71
CA VAL A 152 6.51 -12.04 -21.14
C VAL A 152 7.47 -11.78 -19.97
N CYS A 153 7.54 -12.74 -19.05
CA CYS A 153 8.44 -12.66 -17.90
C CYS A 153 9.90 -12.51 -18.33
N TRP A 154 10.68 -11.72 -17.59
CA TRP A 154 12.08 -11.44 -17.95
C TRP A 154 12.96 -12.70 -18.01
N GLN A 155 12.62 -13.76 -17.28
CA GLN A 155 13.30 -15.05 -17.38
C GLN A 155 13.18 -15.70 -18.76
N GLN A 156 12.24 -15.27 -19.59
CA GLN A 156 12.04 -15.74 -20.95
C GLN A 156 12.75 -14.87 -22.02
N TRP A 157 13.42 -13.79 -21.61
CA TRP A 157 14.23 -12.98 -22.54
C TRP A 157 15.49 -13.72 -22.95
N GLU A 158 16.17 -13.21 -23.96
CA GLU A 158 17.46 -13.71 -24.41
C GLU A 158 18.48 -13.66 -23.26
N GLU A 159 19.35 -14.68 -23.18
CA GLU A 159 20.29 -14.83 -22.07
C GLU A 159 21.14 -13.58 -21.80
N PRO A 160 21.69 -12.85 -22.78
CA PRO A 160 22.47 -11.64 -22.53
C PRO A 160 21.65 -10.52 -21.86
N LEU A 161 20.34 -10.41 -22.15
CA LEU A 161 19.44 -9.47 -21.47
C LEU A 161 19.12 -9.95 -20.06
N ARG A 162 18.82 -11.22 -19.87
CA ARG A 162 18.58 -11.80 -18.54
C ARG A 162 19.77 -11.59 -17.60
N ARG A 163 21.00 -11.83 -18.12
CA ARG A 163 22.26 -11.67 -17.36
C ARG A 163 22.77 -10.23 -17.32
N ARG A 164 22.02 -9.29 -17.91
CA ARG A 164 22.37 -7.85 -17.92
C ARG A 164 23.78 -7.56 -18.45
N GLU A 165 24.19 -8.25 -19.53
CA GLU A 165 25.49 -8.04 -20.13
C GLU A 165 25.65 -6.57 -20.57
N PRO A 166 26.75 -5.88 -20.18
CA PRO A 166 26.87 -4.44 -20.36
C PRO A 166 26.71 -3.96 -21.82
N GLU A 167 27.25 -4.68 -22.79
CA GLU A 167 27.13 -4.34 -24.21
C GLU A 167 25.70 -4.50 -24.71
N THR A 168 25.03 -5.57 -24.29
CA THR A 168 23.62 -5.84 -24.62
C THR A 168 22.70 -4.78 -24.01
N LEU A 169 22.94 -4.39 -22.75
CA LEU A 169 22.17 -3.30 -22.12
C LEU A 169 22.41 -1.95 -22.80
N ALA A 170 23.65 -1.65 -23.20
CA ALA A 170 23.97 -0.41 -23.93
C ALA A 170 23.23 -0.37 -25.29
N ALA A 171 23.25 -1.47 -26.04
CA ALA A 171 22.51 -1.60 -27.28
C ALA A 171 20.98 -1.48 -27.08
N ALA A 172 20.44 -2.11 -26.05
CA ALA A 172 19.02 -2.01 -25.71
C ALA A 172 18.61 -0.58 -25.33
N ARG A 173 19.41 0.11 -24.50
CA ARG A 173 19.17 1.52 -24.15
C ARG A 173 19.15 2.42 -25.38
N ALA A 174 20.06 2.20 -26.33
CA ALA A 174 20.08 2.97 -27.57
C ALA A 174 18.86 2.66 -28.46
N LYS A 175 18.48 1.37 -28.57
CA LYS A 175 17.37 0.92 -29.41
C LYS A 175 16.01 1.39 -28.89
N TYR A 176 15.79 1.36 -27.57
CA TYR A 176 14.52 1.66 -26.95
C TYR A 176 14.51 3.02 -26.22
N ALA A 177 15.35 3.96 -26.65
CA ALA A 177 15.50 5.25 -25.99
C ALA A 177 14.18 6.01 -25.82
N ALA A 178 13.32 6.02 -26.84
CA ALA A 178 12.02 6.71 -26.78
C ALA A 178 11.03 6.04 -25.78
N ASP A 179 11.07 4.71 -25.67
CA ASP A 179 10.24 3.99 -24.74
C ASP A 179 10.74 4.18 -23.29
N ILE A 180 12.06 4.25 -23.10
CA ILE A 180 12.69 4.58 -21.83
C ILE A 180 12.28 5.99 -21.39
N ASP A 181 12.36 6.97 -22.28
CA ASP A 181 11.94 8.35 -22.02
C ASP A 181 10.44 8.42 -21.63
N PHE A 182 9.59 7.64 -22.31
CA PHE A 182 8.18 7.50 -21.95
C PHE A 182 7.99 6.99 -20.51
N TRP A 183 8.64 5.88 -20.14
CA TRP A 183 8.49 5.31 -18.80
C TRP A 183 9.08 6.21 -17.72
N GLN A 184 10.12 6.97 -17.98
CA GLN A 184 10.64 8.00 -17.08
C GLN A 184 9.64 9.15 -16.91
N ALA A 185 9.04 9.61 -18.00
CA ALA A 185 8.04 10.68 -17.98
C ALA A 185 6.76 10.25 -17.23
N VAL A 186 6.31 9.01 -17.39
CA VAL A 186 5.18 8.45 -16.64
C VAL A 186 5.47 8.50 -15.13
N GLN A 187 6.67 8.13 -14.71
CA GLN A 187 7.02 8.17 -13.28
C GLN A 187 7.12 9.61 -12.76
N TYR A 188 7.62 10.55 -13.57
CA TYR A 188 7.59 11.96 -13.22
C TYR A 188 6.15 12.46 -12.99
N LEU A 189 5.21 12.13 -13.90
CA LEU A 189 3.80 12.51 -13.75
C LEU A 189 3.16 11.91 -12.50
N PHE A 190 3.45 10.63 -12.22
CA PHE A 190 2.97 9.97 -11.01
C PHE A 190 3.47 10.69 -9.74
N TYR A 191 4.77 10.87 -9.62
CA TYR A 191 5.36 11.45 -8.41
C TYR A 191 4.98 12.91 -8.20
N THR A 192 4.81 13.69 -9.27
CA THR A 192 4.31 15.06 -9.20
C THR A 192 2.90 15.09 -8.57
N GLN A 193 1.98 14.27 -9.09
CA GLN A 193 0.61 14.22 -8.55
C GLN A 193 0.56 13.62 -7.15
N TRP A 194 1.39 12.61 -6.87
CA TRP A 194 1.46 12.02 -5.54
C TRP A 194 1.94 13.00 -4.47
N HIS A 195 3.01 13.73 -4.77
CA HIS A 195 3.54 14.74 -3.85
C HIS A 195 2.53 15.87 -3.59
N ASP A 196 1.80 16.30 -4.62
CA ASP A 196 0.74 17.30 -4.49
C ASP A 196 -0.41 16.79 -3.60
N LEU A 197 -0.85 15.54 -3.79
CA LEU A 197 -1.89 14.93 -2.97
C LEU A 197 -1.44 14.76 -1.52
N LYS A 198 -0.22 14.23 -1.30
CA LYS A 198 0.34 14.06 0.04
C LYS A 198 0.50 15.40 0.76
N ALA A 199 1.03 16.41 0.08
CA ALA A 199 1.15 17.76 0.63
C ALA A 199 -0.21 18.34 1.00
N TYR A 200 -1.24 18.13 0.16
CA TYR A 200 -2.61 18.55 0.46
C TYR A 200 -3.15 17.85 1.72
N ALA A 201 -3.01 16.53 1.82
CA ALA A 201 -3.45 15.77 2.98
C ALA A 201 -2.75 16.23 4.28
N ASN A 202 -1.42 16.35 4.23
CA ASN A 202 -0.63 16.79 5.39
C ASN A 202 -0.97 18.24 5.81
N ALA A 203 -1.23 19.16 4.87
CA ALA A 203 -1.65 20.51 5.17
C ALA A 203 -3.01 20.57 5.88
N GLN A 204 -3.84 19.57 5.70
CA GLN A 204 -5.13 19.39 6.37
C GLN A 204 -5.03 18.56 7.68
N GLY A 205 -3.82 18.17 8.09
CA GLY A 205 -3.60 17.36 9.28
C GLY A 205 -3.83 15.85 9.10
N ILE A 206 -4.01 15.40 7.85
CA ILE A 206 -4.16 13.97 7.54
C ILE A 206 -2.79 13.38 7.16
N GLU A 207 -2.35 12.36 7.89
CA GLU A 207 -1.15 11.59 7.58
C GLU A 207 -1.50 10.33 6.78
N ILE A 208 -0.64 9.94 5.84
CA ILE A 208 -0.84 8.77 4.99
C ILE A 208 -0.04 7.58 5.53
N ILE A 209 -0.76 6.49 5.84
CA ILE A 209 -0.16 5.19 6.13
C ILE A 209 -0.08 4.42 4.81
N GLY A 210 1.15 4.17 4.36
CA GLY A 210 1.41 3.32 3.19
C GLY A 210 1.74 1.90 3.58
N ASP A 211 1.84 1.02 2.59
CA ASP A 211 2.07 -0.41 2.79
C ASP A 211 3.31 -0.89 2.03
N LEU A 212 4.08 -1.77 2.66
CA LEU A 212 5.31 -2.36 2.16
C LEU A 212 5.19 -3.88 2.20
N PRO A 213 4.93 -4.55 1.06
CA PRO A 213 5.03 -6.00 0.98
C PRO A 213 6.44 -6.47 1.34
N ILE A 214 6.58 -7.50 2.18
CA ILE A 214 7.92 -8.01 2.50
C ILE A 214 8.64 -8.49 1.22
N TYR A 215 7.96 -9.25 0.38
CA TYR A 215 8.55 -9.79 -0.85
C TYR A 215 8.31 -8.88 -2.07
N VAL A 216 9.01 -9.20 -3.16
CA VAL A 216 8.82 -8.61 -4.48
C VAL A 216 8.38 -9.69 -5.47
N ALA A 217 7.75 -9.31 -6.58
CA ALA A 217 7.37 -10.27 -7.60
C ALA A 217 8.61 -10.87 -8.30
N GLU A 218 8.53 -12.14 -8.68
CA GLU A 218 9.56 -12.80 -9.49
C GLU A 218 9.79 -12.05 -10.81
N ASP A 219 8.70 -11.66 -11.48
CA ASP A 219 8.74 -10.85 -12.69
C ASP A 219 8.79 -9.37 -12.35
N SER A 220 9.91 -8.91 -11.81
CA SER A 220 10.14 -7.52 -11.42
C SER A 220 11.53 -7.03 -11.78
N VAL A 221 11.66 -5.72 -11.92
CA VAL A 221 12.97 -5.07 -12.07
C VAL A 221 13.83 -5.27 -10.83
N ASP A 222 13.24 -5.44 -9.66
CA ASP A 222 13.95 -5.65 -8.40
C ASP A 222 14.79 -6.93 -8.46
N VAL A 223 14.21 -8.03 -8.93
CA VAL A 223 14.92 -9.31 -9.11
C VAL A 223 15.88 -9.25 -10.28
N TRP A 224 15.44 -8.70 -11.43
CA TRP A 224 16.26 -8.61 -12.64
C TRP A 224 17.50 -7.72 -12.45
N SER A 225 17.38 -6.60 -11.74
CA SER A 225 18.48 -5.65 -11.56
C SER A 225 19.42 -6.00 -10.41
N CYS A 226 18.95 -6.73 -9.41
CA CYS A 226 19.70 -7.08 -8.20
C CYS A 226 19.61 -8.59 -7.88
N PRO A 227 19.89 -9.50 -8.85
CA PRO A 227 19.69 -10.94 -8.65
C PRO A 227 20.51 -11.52 -7.48
N GLN A 228 21.63 -10.88 -7.12
CA GLN A 228 22.49 -11.27 -6.00
C GLN A 228 21.84 -11.06 -4.61
N GLU A 229 20.74 -10.34 -4.53
CA GLU A 229 19.99 -10.15 -3.29
C GLU A 229 18.95 -11.25 -3.03
N PHE A 230 18.81 -12.21 -3.97
CA PHE A 230 17.80 -13.26 -3.94
C PHE A 230 18.39 -14.66 -4.05
N GLN A 231 17.68 -15.66 -3.53
CA GLN A 231 18.06 -17.08 -3.59
C GLN A 231 17.73 -17.65 -4.98
N LEU A 232 18.59 -17.34 -5.95
CA LEU A 232 18.49 -17.82 -7.33
C LEU A 232 19.58 -18.85 -7.63
N ASP A 233 19.30 -19.75 -8.58
CA ASP A 233 20.29 -20.66 -9.13
C ASP A 233 21.18 -19.98 -10.20
N GLU A 234 22.08 -20.73 -10.80
CA GLU A 234 22.99 -20.26 -11.87
C GLU A 234 22.26 -19.79 -13.13
N ASN A 235 21.00 -20.18 -13.33
CA ASN A 235 20.13 -19.78 -14.44
C ASN A 235 19.22 -18.61 -14.09
N LEU A 236 19.37 -18.01 -12.89
CA LEU A 236 18.55 -16.93 -12.34
C LEU A 236 17.10 -17.36 -12.06
N VAL A 237 16.90 -18.66 -11.73
CA VAL A 237 15.61 -19.21 -11.33
C VAL A 237 15.58 -19.34 -9.81
N PRO A 238 14.48 -18.99 -9.13
CA PRO A 238 14.37 -19.18 -7.68
C PRO A 238 14.61 -20.62 -7.28
N THR A 239 15.35 -20.85 -6.20
CA THR A 239 15.52 -22.21 -5.64
C THR A 239 14.37 -22.58 -4.72
N GLU A 240 13.88 -21.62 -3.97
CA GLU A 240 12.72 -21.69 -3.10
C GLU A 240 11.93 -20.36 -3.21
N VAL A 241 10.64 -20.42 -2.91
CA VAL A 241 9.73 -19.26 -2.95
C VAL A 241 8.97 -19.10 -1.64
N ALA A 242 8.43 -17.91 -1.43
CA ALA A 242 7.69 -17.56 -0.24
C ALA A 242 6.27 -18.14 -0.22
N GLY A 243 5.77 -18.34 0.99
CA GLY A 243 4.39 -18.72 1.27
C GLY A 243 4.12 -18.86 2.76
N CYS A 244 2.99 -19.51 3.08
CA CYS A 244 2.61 -19.87 4.44
C CYS A 244 2.33 -21.38 4.53
N PRO A 245 2.59 -22.00 5.68
CA PRO A 245 2.29 -23.42 5.88
C PRO A 245 0.80 -23.70 5.85
N PRO A 246 0.39 -24.96 5.66
CA PRO A 246 -0.97 -25.40 5.94
C PRO A 246 -1.43 -25.02 7.35
N ASP A 247 -2.66 -24.50 7.45
CA ASP A 247 -3.28 -24.06 8.71
C ASP A 247 -4.79 -24.35 8.72
N GLY A 248 -5.50 -23.84 9.72
CA GLY A 248 -6.96 -23.98 9.84
C GLY A 248 -7.77 -23.26 8.75
N PHE A 249 -7.17 -22.35 7.99
CA PHE A 249 -7.79 -21.58 6.91
C PHE A 249 -7.47 -22.15 5.54
N SER A 250 -6.27 -22.74 5.36
CA SER A 250 -5.81 -23.34 4.11
C SER A 250 -5.16 -24.70 4.36
N ALA A 251 -5.85 -25.78 3.98
CA ALA A 251 -5.35 -27.15 4.17
C ALA A 251 -4.04 -27.46 3.40
N THR A 252 -3.75 -26.72 2.31
CA THR A 252 -2.53 -26.85 1.51
C THR A 252 -1.54 -25.71 1.70
N GLY A 253 -1.84 -24.80 2.64
CA GLY A 253 -1.10 -23.55 2.84
C GLY A 253 -1.28 -22.55 1.72
N GLN A 254 -0.47 -21.50 1.72
CA GLN A 254 -0.48 -20.47 0.68
C GLN A 254 0.87 -20.46 -0.05
N LEU A 255 0.84 -20.64 -1.34
CA LEU A 255 2.00 -20.52 -2.23
C LEU A 255 1.95 -19.11 -2.86
N TRP A 256 2.80 -18.19 -2.42
CA TRP A 256 2.84 -16.82 -2.94
C TRP A 256 3.73 -16.68 -4.18
N GLY A 257 4.75 -17.53 -4.31
CA GLY A 257 5.62 -17.60 -5.48
C GLY A 257 6.70 -16.51 -5.56
N ASN A 258 6.81 -15.63 -4.57
CA ASN A 258 7.83 -14.60 -4.54
C ASN A 258 9.21 -15.19 -4.26
N PRO A 259 10.29 -14.76 -4.95
CA PRO A 259 11.66 -15.16 -4.63
C PRO A 259 12.05 -14.80 -3.19
N LEU A 260 12.80 -15.67 -2.53
CA LEU A 260 13.31 -15.42 -1.20
C LEU A 260 14.60 -14.59 -1.26
N PHE A 261 14.80 -13.73 -0.25
CA PHE A 261 16.02 -12.95 -0.12
C PHE A 261 17.22 -13.80 0.32
N ASP A 262 18.40 -13.53 -0.21
CA ASP A 262 19.65 -14.01 0.32
C ASP A 262 20.10 -13.12 1.50
N TRP A 263 19.63 -13.47 2.68
CA TRP A 263 19.90 -12.68 3.88
C TRP A 263 21.37 -12.63 4.28
N ASP A 264 22.18 -13.62 3.90
CA ASP A 264 23.62 -13.64 4.17
C ASP A 264 24.34 -12.65 3.25
N ALA A 265 24.01 -12.64 1.96
CA ALA A 265 24.53 -11.64 1.02
C ALA A 265 24.11 -10.22 1.41
N MET A 266 22.85 -10.03 1.81
CA MET A 266 22.34 -8.73 2.28
C MET A 266 23.02 -8.28 3.57
N ALA A 267 23.27 -9.17 4.52
CA ALA A 267 24.00 -8.85 5.75
C ALA A 267 25.43 -8.40 5.46
N ALA A 268 26.10 -9.07 4.51
CA ALA A 268 27.47 -8.74 4.12
C ALA A 268 27.60 -7.32 3.52
N ASN A 269 26.52 -6.79 2.88
CA ASN A 269 26.49 -5.44 2.35
C ASN A 269 25.76 -4.42 3.26
N GLY A 270 25.43 -4.80 4.51
CA GLY A 270 24.76 -3.93 5.49
C GLY A 270 23.28 -3.70 5.17
N TYR A 271 22.62 -4.63 4.50
CA TYR A 271 21.22 -4.56 4.07
C TYR A 271 20.92 -3.35 3.18
N ALA A 272 21.86 -2.96 2.34
CA ALA A 272 21.80 -1.72 1.56
C ALA A 272 20.56 -1.61 0.68
N TRP A 273 20.09 -2.72 0.10
CA TRP A 273 18.87 -2.75 -0.71
C TRP A 273 17.63 -2.44 0.14
N TRP A 274 17.49 -3.07 1.32
CA TRP A 274 16.39 -2.85 2.23
C TRP A 274 16.37 -1.43 2.82
N VAL A 275 17.54 -0.92 3.20
CA VAL A 275 17.67 0.47 3.70
C VAL A 275 17.23 1.46 2.62
N ARG A 276 17.60 1.26 1.35
CA ARG A 276 17.13 2.11 0.23
C ARG A 276 15.62 2.02 0.04
N ARG A 277 15.05 0.79 0.09
CA ARG A 277 13.62 0.55 -0.06
C ARG A 277 12.83 1.29 1.02
N ILE A 278 13.19 1.12 2.29
CA ILE A 278 12.50 1.79 3.40
C ILE A 278 12.71 3.32 3.32
N ARG A 279 13.91 3.80 3.00
CA ARG A 279 14.18 5.24 2.81
C ARG A 279 13.28 5.85 1.76
N HIS A 280 13.13 5.20 0.62
CA HIS A 280 12.28 5.67 -0.47
C HIS A 280 10.81 5.73 -0.03
N LEU A 281 10.31 4.67 0.59
CA LEU A 281 8.91 4.59 1.03
C LEU A 281 8.60 5.58 2.17
N CYS A 282 9.53 5.82 3.11
CA CYS A 282 9.39 6.88 4.10
C CYS A 282 9.40 8.29 3.48
N GLY A 283 9.89 8.46 2.26
CA GLY A 283 9.78 9.70 1.50
C GLY A 283 8.38 9.93 0.91
N ILE A 284 7.68 8.85 0.60
CA ILE A 284 6.35 8.92 -0.02
C ILE A 284 5.18 8.69 0.96
N TYR A 285 5.41 8.11 2.12
CA TYR A 285 4.40 7.93 3.18
C TYR A 285 4.82 8.63 4.46
N ASP A 286 3.86 8.88 5.36
CA ASP A 286 4.13 9.44 6.69
C ASP A 286 4.37 8.32 7.72
N VAL A 287 3.69 7.19 7.54
CA VAL A 287 3.83 5.97 8.34
C VAL A 287 3.89 4.79 7.38
N LEU A 288 4.74 3.81 7.66
CA LEU A 288 4.93 2.63 6.82
C LEU A 288 4.44 1.37 7.53
N ARG A 289 3.39 0.73 7.02
CA ARG A 289 3.01 -0.62 7.43
C ARG A 289 3.91 -1.62 6.69
N ILE A 290 4.58 -2.49 7.41
CA ILE A 290 5.32 -3.61 6.82
C ILE A 290 4.44 -4.85 6.89
N ASP A 291 4.07 -5.34 5.72
CA ASP A 291 3.29 -6.55 5.54
C ASP A 291 4.12 -7.80 5.87
N HIS A 292 3.49 -8.80 6.48
CA HIS A 292 4.11 -10.07 6.88
C HIS A 292 5.41 -9.91 7.69
N PHE A 293 5.39 -9.03 8.70
CA PHE A 293 6.58 -8.69 9.51
C PHE A 293 7.24 -9.91 10.16
N ARG A 294 6.47 -10.96 10.48
CA ARG A 294 7.02 -12.21 11.02
C ARG A 294 8.11 -12.83 10.13
N GLY A 295 8.06 -12.61 8.81
CA GLY A 295 9.03 -13.12 7.85
C GLY A 295 10.47 -12.68 8.13
N PHE A 296 10.66 -11.60 8.88
CA PHE A 296 11.99 -11.15 9.32
C PHE A 296 12.54 -11.95 10.52
N ALA A 297 11.70 -12.55 11.35
CA ALA A 297 12.13 -13.50 12.37
C ALA A 297 12.29 -14.91 11.77
N GLY A 298 11.25 -15.35 11.05
CA GLY A 298 11.28 -16.62 10.35
C GLY A 298 10.31 -16.65 9.18
N TYR A 299 10.77 -17.12 8.03
CA TYR A 299 10.00 -17.20 6.80
C TYR A 299 9.79 -18.63 6.34
N TYR A 300 8.69 -18.87 5.62
CA TYR A 300 8.35 -20.19 5.12
C TYR A 300 8.80 -20.32 3.66
N ALA A 301 9.72 -21.26 3.41
CA ALA A 301 10.37 -21.50 2.13
C ALA A 301 9.79 -22.76 1.49
N ILE A 302 9.26 -22.63 0.28
CA ILE A 302 8.63 -23.70 -0.50
C ILE A 302 9.54 -24.01 -1.70
N PRO A 303 9.84 -25.29 -2.02
CA PRO A 303 10.62 -25.62 -3.21
C PRO A 303 10.01 -25.04 -4.48
N TYR A 304 10.83 -24.39 -5.32
CA TYR A 304 10.34 -23.80 -6.57
C TYR A 304 9.75 -24.88 -7.50
N GLY A 305 8.58 -24.58 -8.06
CA GLY A 305 7.85 -25.52 -8.92
C GLY A 305 6.81 -26.38 -8.21
N ASP A 306 6.77 -26.39 -6.88
CA ASP A 306 5.68 -27.02 -6.12
C ASP A 306 4.34 -26.36 -6.43
N LYS A 307 3.26 -27.12 -6.28
CA LYS A 307 1.89 -26.64 -6.55
C LYS A 307 1.16 -26.17 -5.30
N THR A 308 1.66 -26.56 -4.14
CA THR A 308 1.10 -26.24 -2.82
C THR A 308 2.23 -25.92 -1.86
N ALA A 309 1.88 -25.39 -0.67
CA ALA A 309 2.86 -25.06 0.35
C ALA A 309 3.20 -26.24 1.30
N GLU A 310 2.67 -27.44 1.04
CA GLU A 310 2.79 -28.60 1.96
C GLU A 310 4.25 -29.05 2.19
N ASN A 311 5.13 -28.92 1.19
CA ASN A 311 6.54 -29.34 1.28
C ASN A 311 7.47 -28.22 1.78
N GLY A 312 6.93 -27.08 2.16
CA GLY A 312 7.72 -25.96 2.65
C GLY A 312 8.33 -26.20 4.04
N ARG A 313 9.25 -25.34 4.40
CA ARG A 313 9.94 -25.39 5.71
C ARG A 313 10.26 -23.99 6.23
N TRP A 314 10.28 -23.87 7.54
CA TRP A 314 10.70 -22.65 8.20
C TRP A 314 12.21 -22.41 8.07
N ARG A 315 12.58 -21.18 7.77
CA ARG A 315 13.93 -20.66 7.71
C ARG A 315 14.05 -19.47 8.65
N THR A 316 15.24 -19.26 9.22
CA THR A 316 15.51 -18.09 10.06
C THR A 316 15.68 -16.85 9.20
N GLY A 317 15.01 -15.75 9.58
CA GLY A 317 15.13 -14.45 8.95
C GLY A 317 16.30 -13.63 9.47
N PRO A 318 16.49 -12.39 8.99
CA PRO A 318 17.60 -11.50 9.40
C PRO A 318 17.47 -10.97 10.83
N GLY A 319 16.28 -11.08 11.42
CA GLY A 319 16.00 -10.59 12.77
C GLY A 319 16.23 -9.09 12.92
N TYR A 320 16.63 -8.70 14.12
CA TYR A 320 16.86 -7.29 14.46
C TYR A 320 18.04 -6.65 13.69
N ALA A 321 18.98 -7.45 13.17
CA ALA A 321 20.14 -6.91 12.46
C ALA A 321 19.76 -6.00 11.28
N LEU A 322 18.73 -6.35 10.53
CA LEU A 322 18.18 -5.51 9.46
C LEU A 322 17.66 -4.18 10.03
N PHE A 323 16.83 -4.23 11.08
CA PHE A 323 16.22 -3.02 11.65
C PHE A 323 17.23 -2.15 12.39
N ALA A 324 18.31 -2.73 12.93
CA ALA A 324 19.45 -2.00 13.45
C ALA A 324 20.16 -1.20 12.34
N ALA A 325 20.34 -1.80 11.15
CA ALA A 325 20.88 -1.11 9.99
C ALA A 325 19.95 0.02 9.52
N VAL A 326 18.64 -0.24 9.43
CA VAL A 326 17.64 0.79 9.12
C VAL A 326 17.68 1.94 10.12
N LYS A 327 17.71 1.65 11.42
CA LYS A 327 17.78 2.66 12.48
C LYS A 327 19.06 3.49 12.41
N LYS A 328 20.19 2.85 12.12
CA LYS A 328 21.48 3.52 11.96
C LYS A 328 21.45 4.53 10.81
N GLU A 329 20.85 4.18 9.67
CA GLU A 329 20.87 4.97 8.45
C GLU A 329 19.71 5.96 8.30
N LEU A 330 18.56 5.69 8.92
CA LEU A 330 17.32 6.46 8.77
C LEU A 330 16.81 7.07 10.08
N GLY A 331 17.45 6.78 11.21
CA GLY A 331 16.94 7.15 12.53
C GLY A 331 15.80 6.25 12.97
N SER A 332 14.67 6.84 13.37
CA SER A 332 13.50 6.10 13.85
C SER A 332 12.30 6.32 12.92
N PRO A 333 12.26 5.67 11.75
CA PRO A 333 11.10 5.77 10.88
C PRO A 333 9.85 5.22 11.59
N ARG A 334 8.69 5.81 11.31
CA ARG A 334 7.41 5.37 11.88
C ARG A 334 6.95 4.13 11.11
N ILE A 335 7.03 2.99 11.78
CA ILE A 335 6.72 1.68 11.19
C ILE A 335 5.63 1.00 12.02
N ILE A 336 4.64 0.42 11.34
CA ILE A 336 3.65 -0.52 11.87
C ILE A 336 4.06 -1.91 11.39
N ALA A 337 4.12 -2.88 12.29
CA ALA A 337 4.43 -4.26 11.95
C ALA A 337 3.15 -5.08 11.82
N GLU A 338 2.91 -5.70 10.67
CA GLU A 338 1.85 -6.68 10.54
C GLU A 338 2.31 -8.00 11.18
N ASP A 339 1.78 -8.27 12.36
CA ASP A 339 2.09 -9.42 13.21
C ASP A 339 0.89 -10.36 13.37
N LEU A 340 0.10 -10.52 12.33
CA LEU A 340 -1.08 -11.38 12.33
C LEU A 340 -0.72 -12.87 12.19
N GLY A 341 -1.64 -13.76 12.56
CA GLY A 341 -1.49 -15.19 12.51
C GLY A 341 -0.71 -15.76 13.71
N PHE A 342 -0.09 -16.92 13.53
CA PHE A 342 0.57 -17.64 14.63
C PHE A 342 1.91 -16.97 15.01
N LEU A 343 1.92 -16.33 16.17
CA LEU A 343 3.10 -15.63 16.71
C LEU A 343 3.94 -16.57 17.57
N THR A 344 5.18 -16.80 17.16
CA THR A 344 6.21 -17.50 17.93
C THR A 344 6.97 -16.53 18.85
N ASP A 345 7.72 -17.02 19.80
CA ASP A 345 8.44 -16.18 20.77
C ASP A 345 9.52 -15.32 20.14
N ASP A 346 10.14 -15.77 19.06
CA ASP A 346 11.12 -15.01 18.27
C ASP A 346 10.47 -13.80 17.57
N VAL A 347 9.25 -13.96 17.03
CA VAL A 347 8.49 -12.83 16.44
C VAL A 347 8.14 -11.79 17.51
N ARG A 348 7.67 -12.24 18.69
CA ARG A 348 7.38 -11.34 19.83
C ARG A 348 8.62 -10.62 20.33
N ALA A 349 9.76 -11.34 20.37
CA ALA A 349 11.05 -10.75 20.75
C ALA A 349 11.48 -9.68 19.75
N LEU A 350 11.37 -9.95 18.45
CA LEU A 350 11.72 -9.00 17.39
C LEU A 350 10.84 -7.74 17.46
N LEU A 351 9.51 -7.88 17.59
CA LEU A 351 8.60 -6.74 17.76
C LEU A 351 8.98 -5.87 18.95
N LYS A 352 9.26 -6.51 20.08
CA LYS A 352 9.67 -5.81 21.31
C LYS A 352 11.00 -5.07 21.12
N GLU A 353 11.97 -5.69 20.46
CA GLU A 353 13.29 -5.09 20.22
C GLU A 353 13.21 -3.91 19.24
N CYS A 354 12.36 -4.02 18.20
CA CYS A 354 12.08 -2.92 17.27
C CYS A 354 11.23 -1.82 17.90
N ALA A 355 10.46 -2.12 18.94
CA ALA A 355 9.45 -1.25 19.56
C ALA A 355 8.36 -0.79 18.56
N TYR A 356 8.10 -1.57 17.51
CA TYR A 356 7.04 -1.27 16.55
C TYR A 356 5.67 -1.68 17.08
N PRO A 357 4.61 -0.89 16.86
CA PRO A 357 3.25 -1.32 17.13
C PRO A 357 2.87 -2.49 16.20
N GLY A 358 2.28 -3.52 16.80
CA GLY A 358 1.65 -4.61 16.06
C GLY A 358 0.18 -4.31 15.74
N MET A 359 -0.47 -5.23 15.04
CA MET A 359 -1.87 -5.11 14.61
C MET A 359 -2.80 -5.99 15.43
N LYS A 360 -4.04 -5.52 15.63
CA LYS A 360 -5.12 -6.25 16.29
C LYS A 360 -6.37 -6.19 15.40
N VAL A 361 -6.79 -7.32 14.84
CA VAL A 361 -7.96 -7.43 13.97
C VAL A 361 -9.15 -7.97 14.78
N LEU A 362 -10.21 -7.19 14.85
CA LEU A 362 -11.37 -7.50 15.70
C LEU A 362 -12.15 -8.73 15.21
N GLU A 363 -12.23 -8.97 13.91
CA GLU A 363 -12.87 -10.16 13.36
C GLU A 363 -12.25 -11.46 13.90
N PHE A 364 -10.93 -11.48 14.11
CA PHE A 364 -10.22 -12.65 14.68
C PHE A 364 -10.53 -12.86 16.15
N ALA A 365 -11.00 -11.83 16.88
CA ALA A 365 -11.32 -11.92 18.29
C ALA A 365 -12.44 -12.94 18.61
N PHE A 366 -13.25 -13.24 17.62
CA PHE A 366 -14.42 -14.11 17.77
C PHE A 366 -14.28 -15.43 17.00
N ASP A 367 -13.28 -15.59 16.15
CA ASP A 367 -13.03 -16.84 15.42
C ASP A 367 -12.63 -17.95 16.39
N SER A 368 -13.49 -18.95 16.52
CA SER A 368 -13.28 -20.09 17.45
C SER A 368 -12.14 -21.01 17.02
N ARG A 369 -11.64 -20.87 15.80
CA ARG A 369 -10.51 -21.64 15.25
C ARG A 369 -9.16 -20.97 15.57
N ASP A 370 -9.15 -19.66 15.86
CA ASP A 370 -7.97 -18.91 16.24
C ASP A 370 -7.83 -18.86 17.78
N GLY A 371 -6.66 -19.24 18.28
CA GLY A 371 -6.33 -19.16 19.72
C GLY A 371 -5.75 -17.80 20.14
N GLY A 372 -5.67 -16.82 19.23
CA GLY A 372 -5.13 -15.49 19.49
C GLY A 372 -6.00 -14.64 20.40
N ASP A 373 -5.39 -13.67 21.09
CA ASP A 373 -6.12 -12.72 21.94
C ASP A 373 -6.25 -11.37 21.22
N TYR A 374 -7.31 -11.27 20.41
CA TYR A 374 -7.66 -10.09 19.63
C TYR A 374 -8.83 -9.30 20.23
N ARG A 375 -9.23 -9.60 21.47
CA ARG A 375 -10.34 -8.89 22.14
C ARG A 375 -9.89 -7.53 22.66
N PRO A 376 -10.68 -6.46 22.46
CA PRO A 376 -10.31 -5.09 22.83
C PRO A 376 -9.81 -4.89 24.26
N HIS A 377 -10.29 -5.68 25.24
CA HIS A 377 -9.84 -5.56 26.64
C HIS A 377 -8.41 -6.07 26.90
N SER A 378 -7.83 -6.82 25.95
CA SER A 378 -6.47 -7.37 26.06
C SER A 378 -5.44 -6.60 25.21
N TYR A 379 -5.85 -5.55 24.51
CA TYR A 379 -4.93 -4.79 23.66
C TYR A 379 -3.86 -4.08 24.50
N PRO A 380 -2.60 -4.08 24.06
CA PRO A 380 -1.63 -3.10 24.54
C PRO A 380 -1.96 -1.71 23.97
N THR A 381 -1.46 -0.64 24.60
CA THR A 381 -1.60 0.72 24.05
C THR A 381 -0.85 0.88 22.73
N ASN A 382 0.40 0.40 22.68
CA ASN A 382 1.22 0.44 21.46
C ASN A 382 0.76 -0.63 20.45
N CYS A 383 -0.42 -0.44 19.87
CA CYS A 383 -0.94 -1.28 18.76
C CYS A 383 -1.89 -0.50 17.88
N ILE A 384 -2.15 -1.05 16.71
CA ILE A 384 -3.16 -0.55 15.77
C ILE A 384 -4.32 -1.53 15.77
N ALA A 385 -5.50 -1.06 16.14
CA ALA A 385 -6.72 -1.85 16.12
C ALA A 385 -7.46 -1.68 14.80
N TYR A 386 -7.88 -2.79 14.19
CA TYR A 386 -8.64 -2.84 12.95
C TYR A 386 -9.98 -3.56 13.17
N THR A 387 -11.03 -3.17 12.46
CA THR A 387 -12.22 -4.03 12.30
C THR A 387 -11.84 -5.26 11.48
N GLY A 388 -11.32 -5.07 10.30
CA GLY A 388 -10.71 -5.99 9.36
C GLY A 388 -9.68 -5.26 8.51
N THR A 389 -8.87 -5.98 7.75
CA THR A 389 -7.94 -5.45 6.74
C THR A 389 -8.53 -5.64 5.34
N HIS A 390 -7.78 -5.24 4.30
CA HIS A 390 -8.17 -5.49 2.90
C HIS A 390 -8.31 -6.98 2.54
N ASP A 391 -7.76 -7.88 3.33
CA ASP A 391 -7.86 -9.35 3.16
C ASP A 391 -9.07 -9.96 3.86
N ASN A 392 -9.68 -9.22 4.78
CA ASN A 392 -10.86 -9.65 5.50
C ASN A 392 -12.15 -9.34 4.74
N GLU A 393 -13.26 -9.91 5.18
CA GLU A 393 -14.58 -9.44 4.80
C GLU A 393 -14.78 -7.99 5.29
N PRO A 394 -15.60 -7.17 4.64
CA PRO A 394 -16.22 -6.06 5.37
C PRO A 394 -17.08 -6.61 6.51
N VAL A 395 -17.25 -5.86 7.59
CA VAL A 395 -17.96 -6.33 8.80
C VAL A 395 -19.32 -6.94 8.48
N ASP A 396 -20.14 -6.29 7.64
CA ASP A 396 -21.47 -6.83 7.29
C ASP A 396 -21.35 -8.13 6.46
N GLY A 397 -20.31 -8.31 5.67
CA GLY A 397 -19.96 -9.56 5.00
C GLY A 397 -19.54 -10.65 5.99
N TRP A 398 -18.76 -10.29 7.03
CA TRP A 398 -18.35 -11.22 8.08
C TRP A 398 -19.56 -11.81 8.83
N PHE A 399 -20.60 -11.02 9.14
CA PHE A 399 -21.84 -11.54 9.71
C PHE A 399 -22.58 -12.53 8.79
N GLY A 400 -22.33 -12.48 7.49
CA GLY A 400 -22.88 -13.43 6.51
C GLY A 400 -22.07 -14.73 6.38
N THR A 401 -20.80 -14.75 6.79
CA THR A 401 -19.87 -15.87 6.53
C THR A 401 -19.31 -16.53 7.80
N ALA A 402 -19.27 -15.83 8.93
CA ALA A 402 -18.76 -16.35 10.19
C ALA A 402 -19.63 -17.46 10.78
N LEU A 403 -19.06 -18.31 11.64
CA LEU A 403 -19.80 -19.37 12.32
C LEU A 403 -20.86 -18.75 13.26
N PRO A 404 -22.06 -19.37 13.38
CA PRO A 404 -23.13 -18.83 14.24
C PRO A 404 -22.68 -18.57 15.70
N GLY A 405 -21.88 -19.46 16.29
CA GLY A 405 -21.35 -19.29 17.65
C GLY A 405 -20.35 -18.14 17.78
N ASP A 406 -19.64 -17.79 16.71
CA ASP A 406 -18.70 -16.66 16.68
C ASP A 406 -19.47 -15.34 16.59
N ILE A 407 -20.54 -15.32 15.78
CA ILE A 407 -21.48 -14.19 15.68
C ILE A 407 -22.17 -13.93 17.05
N GLU A 408 -22.69 -14.98 17.69
CA GLU A 408 -23.31 -14.85 19.01
C GLU A 408 -22.34 -14.27 20.06
N ARG A 409 -21.08 -14.71 20.01
CA ARG A 409 -20.03 -14.23 20.90
C ARG A 409 -19.71 -12.75 20.65
N ALA A 410 -19.63 -12.34 19.39
CA ALA A 410 -19.42 -10.94 19.02
C ALA A 410 -20.58 -10.06 19.52
N ILE A 411 -21.84 -10.48 19.29
CA ILE A 411 -23.03 -9.78 19.76
C ILE A 411 -23.00 -9.60 21.26
N GLN A 412 -22.74 -10.67 22.01
CA GLN A 412 -22.71 -10.62 23.48
C GLN A 412 -21.56 -9.75 24.00
N TYR A 413 -20.35 -9.92 23.46
CA TYR A 413 -19.15 -9.23 23.93
C TYR A 413 -19.22 -7.72 23.68
N LEU A 414 -19.67 -7.32 22.49
CA LEU A 414 -19.74 -5.92 22.08
C LEU A 414 -21.10 -5.28 22.36
N ASN A 415 -22.08 -6.04 22.85
CA ASN A 415 -23.47 -5.60 23.01
C ASN A 415 -24.02 -4.98 21.71
N LEU A 416 -23.86 -5.74 20.59
CA LEU A 416 -24.31 -5.26 19.28
C LEU A 416 -25.83 -5.25 19.19
N THR A 417 -26.38 -4.21 18.56
CA THR A 417 -27.82 -4.06 18.32
C THR A 417 -28.11 -3.73 16.86
N LYS A 418 -29.31 -4.08 16.40
CA LYS A 418 -29.74 -3.73 15.03
C LYS A 418 -29.98 -2.23 14.86
N GLU A 419 -30.36 -1.56 15.92
CA GLU A 419 -30.65 -0.12 15.96
C GLU A 419 -29.37 0.70 15.74
N GLU A 420 -28.24 0.28 16.33
CA GLU A 420 -26.94 0.90 16.12
C GLU A 420 -26.38 0.56 14.71
N GLY A 421 -26.65 -0.65 14.24
CA GLY A 421 -26.00 -1.28 13.10
C GLY A 421 -24.83 -2.16 13.52
N MET A 422 -24.72 -3.37 12.93
CA MET A 422 -23.69 -4.34 13.31
C MET A 422 -22.28 -3.82 13.03
N ASN A 423 -22.10 -3.19 11.87
CA ASN A 423 -20.85 -2.54 11.48
C ASN A 423 -20.46 -1.43 12.47
N TRP A 424 -21.39 -0.55 12.84
CA TRP A 424 -21.12 0.53 13.80
C TRP A 424 -20.73 0.01 15.18
N GLY A 425 -21.40 -1.04 15.66
CA GLY A 425 -21.07 -1.68 16.95
C GLY A 425 -19.67 -2.33 16.94
N MET A 426 -19.24 -2.92 15.83
CA MET A 426 -17.89 -3.46 15.67
C MET A 426 -16.84 -2.32 15.63
N MET A 427 -17.09 -1.25 14.85
CA MET A 427 -16.22 -0.07 14.83
C MET A 427 -16.12 0.59 16.20
N ARG A 428 -17.24 0.73 16.93
CA ARG A 428 -17.28 1.19 18.31
C ARG A 428 -16.38 0.34 19.21
N GLY A 429 -16.36 -0.97 19.01
CA GLY A 429 -15.52 -1.91 19.76
C GLY A 429 -14.04 -1.53 19.70
N ILE A 430 -13.50 -1.20 18.53
CA ILE A 430 -12.11 -0.79 18.40
C ILE A 430 -11.88 0.66 18.82
N TRP A 431 -12.81 1.59 18.56
CA TRP A 431 -12.68 2.99 18.98
C TRP A 431 -12.65 3.14 20.51
N SER A 432 -13.40 2.34 21.22
CA SER A 432 -13.42 2.34 22.69
C SER A 432 -12.19 1.67 23.33
N SER A 433 -11.37 0.95 22.55
CA SER A 433 -10.17 0.26 23.04
C SER A 433 -9.06 1.22 23.47
N VAL A 434 -8.02 0.68 24.14
CA VAL A 434 -6.85 1.45 24.56
C VAL A 434 -5.79 1.62 23.44
N ALA A 435 -6.02 1.05 22.26
CA ALA A 435 -5.07 1.13 21.14
C ALA A 435 -4.77 2.59 20.76
N ASP A 436 -3.49 2.89 20.50
CA ASP A 436 -3.06 4.23 20.11
C ASP A 436 -3.69 4.66 18.76
N LEU A 437 -3.92 3.73 17.85
CA LEU A 437 -4.59 3.99 16.59
C LEU A 437 -5.70 2.95 16.35
N ALA A 438 -6.83 3.40 15.83
CA ALA A 438 -7.91 2.54 15.35
C ALA A 438 -8.20 2.86 13.89
N VAL A 439 -8.13 1.86 13.01
CA VAL A 439 -8.38 1.98 11.58
C VAL A 439 -9.56 1.12 11.18
N VAL A 440 -10.52 1.69 10.45
CA VAL A 440 -11.68 0.98 9.91
C VAL A 440 -11.60 0.91 8.39
N GLN A 441 -12.15 -0.14 7.80
CA GLN A 441 -12.32 -0.18 6.34
C GLN A 441 -13.38 0.85 5.91
N ALA A 442 -13.17 1.50 4.76
CA ALA A 442 -14.18 2.39 4.20
C ALA A 442 -15.51 1.65 3.93
N GLN A 443 -15.44 0.38 3.57
CA GLN A 443 -16.60 -0.49 3.39
C GLN A 443 -17.43 -0.63 4.66
N ASP A 444 -16.79 -0.74 5.83
CA ASP A 444 -17.48 -0.80 7.11
C ASP A 444 -18.20 0.51 7.43
N VAL A 445 -17.53 1.64 7.15
CA VAL A 445 -18.14 2.97 7.31
C VAL A 445 -19.37 3.13 6.44
N LEU A 446 -19.33 2.58 5.22
CA LEU A 446 -20.42 2.65 4.23
C LEU A 446 -21.50 1.59 4.48
N GLY A 447 -21.31 0.62 5.39
CA GLY A 447 -22.25 -0.47 5.64
C GLY A 447 -22.39 -1.42 4.46
N LEU A 448 -21.27 -1.78 3.84
CA LEU A 448 -21.22 -2.69 2.68
C LEU A 448 -20.82 -4.10 3.11
N GLY A 449 -21.33 -5.09 2.40
CA GLY A 449 -21.08 -6.50 2.65
C GLY A 449 -20.02 -7.11 1.74
N HIS A 450 -20.14 -8.41 1.54
CA HIS A 450 -19.23 -9.25 0.75
C HIS A 450 -18.95 -8.70 -0.67
N GLU A 451 -19.93 -8.07 -1.29
CA GLU A 451 -19.83 -7.48 -2.62
C GLU A 451 -18.77 -6.37 -2.74
N ALA A 452 -18.38 -5.80 -1.59
CA ALA A 452 -17.37 -4.75 -1.51
C ALA A 452 -16.01 -5.26 -0.98
N ARG A 453 -15.84 -6.56 -0.82
CA ARG A 453 -14.58 -7.15 -0.37
C ARG A 453 -13.45 -6.83 -1.36
N MET A 454 -12.30 -6.38 -0.82
CA MET A 454 -11.18 -5.95 -1.64
C MET A 454 -10.37 -7.14 -2.16
N ASN A 455 -10.04 -8.08 -1.26
CA ASN A 455 -9.24 -9.26 -1.60
C ASN A 455 -9.72 -10.51 -0.88
N THR A 456 -9.72 -11.63 -1.61
CA THR A 456 -9.87 -12.97 -1.04
C THR A 456 -8.53 -13.69 -1.22
N PRO A 457 -7.73 -13.86 -0.14
CA PRO A 457 -6.43 -14.51 -0.22
C PRO A 457 -6.49 -15.88 -0.90
N ALA A 458 -5.41 -16.24 -1.61
CA ALA A 458 -5.25 -17.47 -2.37
C ALA A 458 -6.26 -17.67 -3.53
N THR A 459 -6.90 -16.61 -4.01
CA THR A 459 -7.77 -16.65 -5.21
C THR A 459 -7.23 -15.78 -6.33
N LEU A 460 -7.52 -16.13 -7.57
CA LEU A 460 -7.20 -15.34 -8.77
C LEU A 460 -8.48 -14.80 -9.39
N GLY A 461 -8.45 -13.50 -9.73
CA GLY A 461 -9.57 -12.79 -10.37
C GLY A 461 -10.63 -12.32 -9.37
N GLY A 462 -11.31 -11.23 -9.72
CA GLY A 462 -12.36 -10.63 -8.89
C GLY A 462 -11.85 -9.80 -7.70
N ASN A 463 -10.55 -9.82 -7.41
CA ASN A 463 -9.92 -9.04 -6.34
C ASN A 463 -9.52 -7.64 -6.83
N TRP A 464 -9.30 -6.72 -5.89
CA TRP A 464 -8.73 -5.37 -6.09
C TRP A 464 -9.59 -4.43 -6.93
N CYS A 465 -10.81 -4.82 -7.28
CA CYS A 465 -11.65 -4.09 -8.23
C CYS A 465 -12.72 -3.21 -7.57
N TRP A 466 -13.04 -3.39 -6.30
CA TRP A 466 -14.08 -2.61 -5.63
C TRP A 466 -13.77 -1.10 -5.60
N ARG A 467 -14.83 -0.30 -5.83
CA ARG A 467 -14.78 1.17 -5.76
C ARG A 467 -15.99 1.72 -5.00
N ALA A 468 -15.74 2.78 -4.22
CA ALA A 468 -16.82 3.58 -3.67
C ALA A 468 -17.61 4.28 -4.79
N LEU A 469 -18.93 4.39 -4.61
CA LEU A 469 -19.77 5.11 -5.55
C LEU A 469 -19.61 6.65 -5.38
N PRO A 470 -19.80 7.42 -6.45
CA PRO A 470 -19.84 8.89 -6.33
C PRO A 470 -20.88 9.32 -5.28
N GLY A 471 -20.48 10.22 -4.38
CA GLY A 471 -21.35 10.71 -3.30
C GLY A 471 -21.53 9.79 -2.10
N ALA A 472 -20.80 8.67 -2.02
CA ALA A 472 -20.86 7.75 -0.87
C ALA A 472 -20.39 8.40 0.45
N PHE A 473 -19.39 9.27 0.40
CA PHE A 473 -18.82 9.94 1.56
C PHE A 473 -19.58 11.26 1.84
N THR A 474 -20.74 11.16 2.49
CA THR A 474 -21.64 12.30 2.71
C THR A 474 -21.24 13.13 3.92
N PRO A 475 -21.68 14.42 4.00
CA PRO A 475 -21.48 15.26 5.19
C PRO A 475 -22.10 14.67 6.46
N GLU A 476 -23.27 14.02 6.35
CA GLU A 476 -23.97 13.39 7.49
C GLU A 476 -23.15 12.21 8.03
N LEU A 477 -22.54 11.42 7.14
CA LEU A 477 -21.65 10.34 7.52
C LEU A 477 -20.37 10.86 8.20
N ALA A 478 -19.81 11.95 7.68
CA ALA A 478 -18.67 12.63 8.30
C ALA A 478 -19.01 13.10 9.71
N GLN A 479 -20.17 13.74 9.90
CA GLN A 479 -20.60 14.20 11.22
C GLN A 479 -20.79 13.05 12.20
N LYS A 480 -21.42 11.96 11.76
CA LYS A 480 -21.61 10.76 12.61
C LYS A 480 -20.29 10.15 13.05
N LEU A 481 -19.26 10.12 12.18
CA LEU A 481 -17.91 9.69 12.54
C LEU A 481 -17.25 10.67 13.51
N HIS A 482 -17.35 11.97 13.24
CA HIS A 482 -16.80 13.00 14.12
C HIS A 482 -17.34 12.88 15.55
N ASP A 483 -18.65 12.74 15.71
CA ASP A 483 -19.31 12.58 17.03
C ASP A 483 -18.77 11.32 17.74
N ALA A 484 -18.54 10.22 17.01
CA ALA A 484 -17.92 9.03 17.56
C ALA A 484 -16.45 9.29 17.97
N MET A 485 -15.67 10.04 17.17
CA MET A 485 -14.29 10.35 17.54
C MET A 485 -14.20 11.25 18.76
N GLU A 486 -15.10 12.22 18.88
CA GLU A 486 -15.24 13.06 20.08
C GLU A 486 -15.58 12.20 21.31
N LEU A 487 -16.61 11.35 21.21
CA LEU A 487 -17.07 10.50 22.30
C LEU A 487 -15.98 9.57 22.84
N TYR A 488 -15.15 9.01 21.93
CA TYR A 488 -14.09 8.06 22.30
C TYR A 488 -12.73 8.71 22.50
N GLY A 489 -12.62 10.06 22.46
CA GLY A 489 -11.40 10.81 22.65
C GLY A 489 -10.32 10.47 21.61
N ARG A 490 -10.71 10.44 20.33
CA ARG A 490 -9.84 10.14 19.18
C ARG A 490 -9.74 11.29 18.17
N LEU A 491 -10.35 12.46 18.46
CA LEU A 491 -10.16 13.66 17.63
C LEU A 491 -8.68 14.03 17.58
N PRO A 492 -8.17 14.48 16.43
CA PRO A 492 -6.85 15.08 16.34
C PRO A 492 -6.72 16.26 17.32
N GLU A 493 -5.52 16.48 17.87
CA GLU A 493 -5.28 17.71 18.64
C GLU A 493 -5.35 18.90 17.70
N GLU A 494 -6.07 19.93 18.13
CA GLU A 494 -5.99 21.22 17.43
C GLU A 494 -4.54 21.68 17.39
N PRO A 495 -4.04 22.17 16.23
CA PRO A 495 -2.69 22.77 16.19
C PRO A 495 -2.63 23.86 17.27
N ALA A 496 -1.64 23.78 18.15
CA ALA A 496 -1.44 24.79 19.16
C ALA A 496 -1.46 26.16 18.46
N GLU A 497 -2.39 27.04 18.84
CA GLU A 497 -2.40 28.40 18.30
C GLU A 497 -1.00 28.97 18.52
N THR A 498 -0.28 29.20 17.42
CA THR A 498 0.98 29.96 17.49
C THR A 498 0.60 31.29 18.12
N GLU A 499 1.07 31.52 19.37
CA GLU A 499 0.93 32.80 20.06
C GLU A 499 1.23 33.89 19.04
N LYS A 500 0.18 34.57 18.58
CA LYS A 500 0.35 35.81 17.81
C LYS A 500 1.10 36.71 18.75
N SER A 501 2.37 36.96 18.43
CA SER A 501 3.23 37.87 19.16
C SER A 501 2.51 39.23 19.30
N GLU A 502 1.90 39.46 20.45
CA GLU A 502 1.59 40.79 20.95
C GLU A 502 2.93 41.51 21.26
N GLY A 503 3.60 41.95 20.21
CA GLY A 503 4.92 42.54 20.34
C GLY A 503 5.31 43.58 19.29
N ALA A 504 4.32 44.27 18.70
CA ALA A 504 4.65 45.31 17.71
C ALA A 504 3.73 46.51 17.75
N GLU A 505 3.43 47.04 18.97
CA GLU A 505 2.76 48.31 19.07
C GLU A 505 3.20 49.10 20.32
N LYS A 506 4.49 49.47 20.39
CA LYS A 506 5.02 50.52 21.29
C LYS A 506 6.39 50.97 20.84
N ALA A 507 6.50 51.72 19.76
CA ALA A 507 7.62 52.62 19.50
C ALA A 507 7.34 53.55 18.31
N ALA A 508 6.54 54.59 18.51
CA ALA A 508 6.61 55.81 17.70
C ALA A 508 5.87 56.93 18.41
N GLU A 509 6.49 57.58 19.42
CA GLU A 509 6.22 58.96 19.74
C GLU A 509 7.49 59.74 19.48
N PRO A 510 7.45 60.82 18.69
CA PRO A 510 8.61 61.67 18.47
C PRO A 510 8.72 62.67 19.63
N LYS A 511 9.89 62.69 20.26
CA LYS A 511 10.26 63.83 21.16
C LYS A 511 10.59 65.04 20.31
N THR A 512 9.84 66.11 20.53
CA THR A 512 10.16 67.50 20.18
C THR A 512 11.46 67.97 20.82
#